data_1fef5b1c4bd8f4c89978ffae3991a935
#
_entry.id   1fef5b1c4bd8f4c89978ffae3991a935
#
_cell.length_a   1.000
_cell.length_b   1.000
_cell.length_c   1.000
_cell.angle_alpha   90.00
_cell.angle_beta   90.00
_cell.angle_gamma   90.00
#
_symmetry.space_group_name_H-M   'P 1'
#
loop_
_entity.id
_entity.type
_entity.pdbx_description
1 polymer ?
#
loop_
_entity_poly.entity_id
_entity_poly.type
_entity_poly.pdbx_seq_one_letter_code
_entity_poly.pdbx_strand_id
1 'polypeptide(L)'
;MSSLNTELSPDFLQKLFNKIDTLNDIISEQAATINKLTATIQKQEIEIAELKEKLNKNSKNSSKPPSSDGLSKPQPKSLRKSSDKKQGAQKGHKGSSFSITQEPDDTIPHIPDECKNCSSFGKCSKSCTVAEKRYEVDIVIQTKVILHQVMSVECPKCGNEILKGNFPEHITATMQYGQNLQALAIALNTIGMVSINRTHEILSDLFCIPISTGTIHKMVTECAQKILPIIDVIKEKIIASPIVHFDETGTRVDNKTRWVHNASNSKYTYLTVEDKRGYEGMESSGILPEYTGIAVHDCWSSYWKYDDVTHAVCCAHLLRELTGIKENYPEQAWASKMIDLLLDMKKQKDKAVFMSKDELSYYYTHKFHKEYQSIIEEARKLNPIPEKVPGKRGRQGKGKIRALIERLFDNEGSICLFTKNFNVPFDNNQAERDVRMVKVKTKVAGCFRTLDGAKNFMTIMSYLGTAKKQGISPMKALIKALSNECNFIFA
;
A
#
# COMPACT_ATOMS: atom_id res chain seq x y z
N MET A 1 55.71 83.05 -17.32
CA MET A 1 55.10 81.75 -16.85
C MET A 1 55.17 81.76 -15.32
N SER A 2 54.12 82.24 -14.66
CA SER A 2 54.05 82.24 -13.20
C SER A 2 53.41 80.95 -12.74
N SER A 3 54.16 80.10 -12.05
CA SER A 3 53.70 78.89 -11.38
C SER A 3 52.87 79.33 -10.20
N LEU A 4 51.55 79.09 -10.25
CA LEU A 4 50.64 79.13 -9.13
C LEU A 4 50.92 77.93 -8.19
N ASN A 5 51.88 78.12 -7.28
CA ASN A 5 51.97 77.26 -6.09
C ASN A 5 50.84 77.64 -5.14
N THR A 6 49.74 77.06 -5.28
CA THR A 6 48.68 77.09 -4.24
C THR A 6 49.03 76.06 -3.16
N GLU A 7 49.87 76.44 -2.19
CA GLU A 7 50.06 75.73 -0.95
C GLU A 7 48.69 75.68 -0.19
N LEU A 8 48.06 74.52 -0.09
CA LEU A 8 46.90 74.36 0.69
C LEU A 8 47.20 74.59 2.18
N SER A 9 46.43 75.42 2.85
CA SER A 9 46.70 75.75 4.25
C SER A 9 46.68 74.52 5.13
N PRO A 10 47.54 74.37 6.15
CA PRO A 10 47.51 73.21 7.09
C PRO A 10 46.13 72.95 7.72
N ASP A 11 45.37 74.00 8.02
CA ASP A 11 44.04 73.93 8.54
C ASP A 11 43.02 73.29 7.54
N PHE A 12 43.16 73.60 6.27
CA PHE A 12 42.34 72.99 5.21
C PHE A 12 42.65 71.50 5.06
N LEU A 13 43.96 71.15 5.06
CA LEU A 13 44.36 69.72 4.98
C LEU A 13 43.85 68.94 6.20
N GLN A 14 43.94 69.50 7.39
CA GLN A 14 43.42 68.84 8.60
C GLN A 14 41.92 68.63 8.53
N LYS A 15 41.14 69.61 8.07
CA LYS A 15 39.67 69.46 7.86
C LYS A 15 39.36 68.43 6.81
N LEU A 16 40.19 68.31 5.74
CA LEU A 16 40.01 67.31 4.72
C LEU A 16 40.28 65.88 5.26
N PHE A 17 41.36 65.70 6.03
CA PHE A 17 41.65 64.42 6.68
C PHE A 17 40.56 64.00 7.64
N ASN A 18 40.10 64.89 8.51
CA ASN A 18 38.99 64.57 9.43
C ASN A 18 37.71 64.19 8.69
N LYS A 19 37.46 64.79 7.50
CA LYS A 19 36.31 64.45 6.67
C LYS A 19 36.46 63.07 5.99
N ILE A 20 37.71 62.73 5.56
CA ILE A 20 38.07 61.43 4.99
C ILE A 20 37.90 60.34 6.08
N ASP A 21 38.38 60.57 7.29
CA ASP A 21 38.24 59.64 8.39
C ASP A 21 36.75 59.38 8.72
N THR A 22 35.95 60.44 8.80
CA THR A 22 34.48 60.32 9.01
C THR A 22 33.81 59.54 7.87
N LEU A 23 34.22 59.74 6.60
CA LEU A 23 33.69 59.00 5.46
C LEU A 23 34.09 57.50 5.51
N ASN A 24 35.33 57.21 5.92
CA ASN A 24 35.81 55.86 6.10
C ASN A 24 35.04 55.11 7.20
N ASP A 25 34.73 55.77 8.31
CA ASP A 25 33.90 55.23 9.38
C ASP A 25 32.49 54.93 8.88
N ILE A 26 31.87 55.86 8.13
CA ILE A 26 30.55 55.63 7.52
C ILE A 26 30.55 54.47 6.55
N ILE A 27 31.59 54.36 5.68
CA ILE A 27 31.75 53.25 4.73
C ILE A 27 31.88 51.91 5.47
N SER A 28 32.66 51.86 6.56
CA SER A 28 32.81 50.66 7.39
C SER A 28 31.51 50.23 8.05
N GLU A 29 30.73 51.18 8.59
CA GLU A 29 29.42 50.91 9.18
C GLU A 29 28.40 50.45 8.14
N GLN A 30 28.39 51.06 6.94
CA GLN A 30 27.55 50.63 5.85
C GLN A 30 27.92 49.21 5.37
N ALA A 31 29.21 48.89 5.23
CA ALA A 31 29.68 47.58 4.87
C ALA A 31 29.26 46.52 5.89
N ALA A 32 29.35 46.79 7.18
CA ALA A 32 28.89 45.91 8.23
C ALA A 32 27.35 45.69 8.17
N THR A 33 26.61 46.77 7.87
CA THR A 33 25.14 46.70 7.71
C THR A 33 24.73 45.87 6.48
N ILE A 34 25.42 46.08 5.35
CA ILE A 34 25.22 45.30 4.10
C ILE A 34 25.47 43.80 4.38
N ASN A 35 26.56 43.46 5.05
CA ASN A 35 26.88 42.08 5.38
C ASN A 35 25.78 41.44 6.28
N LYS A 36 25.27 42.18 7.26
CA LYS A 36 24.19 41.73 8.15
C LYS A 36 22.87 41.53 7.37
N LEU A 37 22.53 42.46 6.48
CA LEU A 37 21.35 42.34 5.62
C LEU A 37 21.44 41.17 4.65
N THR A 38 22.60 40.98 4.03
CA THR A 38 22.88 39.87 3.12
C THR A 38 22.71 38.52 3.83
N ALA A 39 23.24 38.38 5.04
CA ALA A 39 23.06 37.17 5.84
C ALA A 39 21.57 36.94 6.23
N THR A 40 20.83 38.02 6.51
CA THR A 40 19.40 37.97 6.82
C THR A 40 18.59 37.52 5.59
N ILE A 41 18.86 38.09 4.42
CA ILE A 41 18.22 37.72 3.15
C ILE A 41 18.46 36.23 2.85
N GLN A 42 19.70 35.77 2.94
CA GLN A 42 20.03 34.34 2.72
C GLN A 42 19.25 33.42 3.67
N LYS A 43 19.10 33.82 4.95
CA LYS A 43 18.31 33.06 5.92
C LYS A 43 16.83 33.02 5.53
N GLN A 44 16.28 34.14 5.10
CA GLN A 44 14.87 34.23 4.67
C GLN A 44 14.63 33.45 3.38
N GLU A 45 15.53 33.45 2.43
CA GLU A 45 15.44 32.65 1.20
C GLU A 45 15.38 31.16 1.51
N ILE A 46 16.19 30.66 2.45
CA ILE A 46 16.15 29.26 2.90
C ILE A 46 14.78 28.95 3.55
N GLU A 47 14.29 29.83 4.42
CA GLU A 47 13.00 29.64 5.08
C GLU A 47 11.84 29.65 4.10
N ILE A 48 11.85 30.56 3.13
CA ILE A 48 10.86 30.62 2.04
C ILE A 48 10.89 29.33 1.20
N ALA A 49 12.07 28.81 0.86
CA ALA A 49 12.21 27.56 0.13
C ALA A 49 11.63 26.38 0.94
N GLU A 50 11.91 26.30 2.24
CA GLU A 50 11.34 25.27 3.12
C GLU A 50 9.82 25.38 3.25
N LEU A 51 9.27 26.59 3.35
CA LEU A 51 7.83 26.80 3.41
C LEU A 51 7.15 26.45 2.07
N LYS A 52 7.72 26.82 0.94
CA LYS A 52 7.25 26.41 -0.38
C LYS A 52 7.26 24.88 -0.53
N GLU A 53 8.34 24.21 -0.11
CA GLU A 53 8.40 22.74 -0.12
C GLU A 53 7.29 22.12 0.74
N LYS A 54 7.04 22.67 1.94
CA LYS A 54 5.95 22.17 2.82
C LYS A 54 4.57 22.35 2.18
N LEU A 55 4.30 23.47 1.51
CA LEU A 55 3.04 23.75 0.82
C LEU A 55 2.85 22.86 -0.41
N ASN A 56 3.90 22.66 -1.20
CA ASN A 56 3.85 21.86 -2.43
C ASN A 56 3.88 20.34 -2.16
N LYS A 57 4.12 19.91 -0.93
CA LYS A 57 4.31 18.51 -0.56
C LYS A 57 3.02 17.70 -0.69
N ASN A 58 3.01 16.76 -1.64
CA ASN A 58 1.90 15.85 -1.92
C ASN A 58 2.40 14.39 -2.12
N SER A 59 1.48 13.47 -2.40
CA SER A 59 1.83 12.05 -2.59
C SER A 59 2.63 11.73 -3.86
N LYS A 60 2.83 12.68 -4.77
CA LYS A 60 3.60 12.49 -6.00
C LYS A 60 5.07 12.89 -5.86
N ASN A 61 5.34 13.84 -4.99
CA ASN A 61 6.66 14.44 -4.78
C ASN A 61 7.22 14.17 -3.38
N SER A 62 6.63 13.21 -2.66
CA SER A 62 7.08 12.81 -1.32
C SER A 62 6.61 11.41 -0.98
N SER A 63 7.12 10.86 0.12
CA SER A 63 6.67 9.58 0.69
C SER A 63 5.31 9.66 1.41
N LYS A 64 4.56 10.77 1.27
CA LYS A 64 3.21 10.86 1.84
C LYS A 64 2.26 9.89 1.12
N PRO A 65 1.40 9.17 1.88
CA PRO A 65 0.40 8.32 1.25
C PRO A 65 -0.64 9.16 0.51
N PRO A 66 -1.23 8.69 -0.61
CA PRO A 66 -2.25 9.41 -1.38
C PRO A 66 -3.47 9.85 -0.55
N SER A 67 -3.68 9.22 0.61
CA SER A 67 -4.77 9.58 1.52
C SER A 67 -4.55 10.88 2.28
N SER A 68 -3.32 11.40 2.31
CA SER A 68 -3.00 12.67 2.99
C SER A 68 -3.19 13.90 2.10
N ASP A 69 -3.48 13.74 0.80
CA ASP A 69 -3.67 14.85 -0.13
C ASP A 69 -5.06 15.54 -0.01
N GLY A 70 -5.95 15.01 0.83
CA GLY A 70 -7.29 15.56 1.01
C GLY A 70 -8.15 15.51 -0.26
N LEU A 71 -8.99 16.54 -0.45
CA LEU A 71 -9.87 16.67 -1.61
C LEU A 71 -9.16 17.22 -2.86
N SER A 72 -8.05 17.94 -2.68
CA SER A 72 -7.22 18.51 -3.76
C SER A 72 -6.24 17.50 -4.38
N LYS A 73 -6.64 16.24 -4.46
CA LYS A 73 -5.81 15.14 -4.91
C LYS A 73 -5.23 15.39 -6.30
N PRO A 74 -3.90 15.48 -6.47
CA PRO A 74 -3.33 15.65 -7.79
C PRO A 74 -3.63 14.41 -8.65
N GLN A 75 -3.95 14.63 -9.93
CA GLN A 75 -4.22 13.56 -10.90
C GLN A 75 -3.07 12.52 -10.89
N PRO A 76 -3.35 11.20 -10.78
CA PRO A 76 -2.31 10.19 -10.79
C PRO A 76 -1.58 10.23 -12.14
N LYS A 77 -0.28 10.55 -12.11
CA LYS A 77 0.59 10.41 -13.29
C LYS A 77 1.05 8.94 -13.33
N SER A 78 0.52 8.19 -14.29
CA SER A 78 1.04 6.86 -14.59
C SER A 78 2.45 6.98 -15.17
N LEU A 79 3.37 6.06 -14.82
CA LEU A 79 4.66 5.90 -15.52
C LEU A 79 4.49 5.41 -16.98
N ARG A 80 3.26 5.02 -17.35
CA ARG A 80 2.91 4.71 -18.74
C ARG A 80 2.84 6.02 -19.53
N LYS A 81 3.45 6.06 -20.71
CA LYS A 81 3.26 7.17 -21.65
C LYS A 81 1.75 7.34 -21.87
N SER A 82 1.26 8.58 -21.84
CA SER A 82 -0.11 8.85 -22.25
C SER A 82 -0.25 8.35 -23.69
N SER A 83 -1.17 7.46 -23.94
CA SER A 83 -1.54 7.11 -25.30
C SER A 83 -2.61 8.12 -25.73
N ASP A 84 -2.60 8.55 -27.00
CA ASP A 84 -3.65 9.41 -27.58
C ASP A 84 -5.02 8.70 -27.67
N LYS A 85 -5.11 7.50 -27.10
CA LYS A 85 -6.32 6.69 -27.04
C LYS A 85 -7.26 7.23 -25.97
N LYS A 86 -8.55 7.37 -26.31
CA LYS A 86 -9.60 7.78 -25.37
C LYS A 86 -9.67 6.81 -24.18
N GLN A 87 -10.00 7.33 -23.00
CA GLN A 87 -10.26 6.49 -21.83
C GLN A 87 -11.49 5.62 -22.09
N GLY A 88 -11.37 4.32 -21.77
CA GLY A 88 -12.42 3.32 -21.97
C GLY A 88 -12.07 2.28 -23.04
N ALA A 89 -13.06 1.50 -23.45
CA ALA A 89 -12.90 0.46 -24.46
C ALA A 89 -12.56 1.07 -25.83
N GLN A 90 -11.50 0.58 -26.46
CA GLN A 90 -11.05 1.02 -27.77
C GLN A 90 -11.95 0.44 -28.88
N LYS A 91 -12.02 1.11 -30.04
CA LYS A 91 -12.76 0.59 -31.21
C LYS A 91 -12.20 -0.81 -31.57
N GLY A 92 -13.07 -1.81 -31.59
CA GLY A 92 -12.69 -3.22 -31.82
C GLY A 92 -12.46 -4.04 -30.53
N HIS A 93 -12.58 -3.45 -29.35
CA HIS A 93 -12.62 -4.20 -28.10
C HIS A 93 -13.87 -5.10 -28.09
N LYS A 94 -13.66 -6.41 -28.01
CA LYS A 94 -14.78 -7.34 -27.74
C LYS A 94 -15.28 -7.03 -26.33
N GLY A 95 -16.44 -6.39 -26.23
CA GLY A 95 -17.11 -6.19 -24.96
C GLY A 95 -17.34 -7.55 -24.29
N SER A 96 -17.07 -7.65 -22.98
CA SER A 96 -17.58 -8.79 -22.21
C SER A 96 -19.07 -8.56 -21.99
N SER A 97 -19.92 -9.17 -22.79
CA SER A 97 -21.35 -9.24 -22.51
C SER A 97 -21.60 -10.29 -21.41
N PHE A 98 -22.50 -9.99 -20.51
CA PHE A 98 -23.01 -10.97 -19.56
C PHE A 98 -23.67 -12.09 -20.37
N SER A 99 -23.12 -13.29 -20.31
CA SER A 99 -23.67 -14.47 -20.95
C SER A 99 -24.08 -15.47 -19.88
N ILE A 100 -25.32 -15.87 -19.91
CA ILE A 100 -25.84 -16.92 -19.03
C ILE A 100 -25.52 -18.26 -19.70
N THR A 101 -24.74 -19.09 -19.00
CA THR A 101 -24.37 -20.45 -19.44
C THR A 101 -25.17 -21.53 -18.73
N GLN A 102 -25.97 -21.15 -17.71
CA GLN A 102 -26.84 -22.05 -16.96
C GLN A 102 -28.24 -22.09 -17.59
N GLU A 103 -28.93 -23.20 -17.45
CA GLU A 103 -30.36 -23.27 -17.77
C GLU A 103 -31.14 -22.36 -16.81
N PRO A 104 -32.19 -21.67 -17.29
CA PRO A 104 -33.01 -20.82 -16.46
C PRO A 104 -33.75 -21.66 -15.41
N ASP A 105 -33.83 -21.14 -14.16
CA ASP A 105 -34.59 -21.78 -13.08
C ASP A 105 -36.10 -21.79 -13.40
N ASP A 106 -36.60 -20.71 -14.05
CA ASP A 106 -37.97 -20.57 -14.48
C ASP A 106 -38.04 -20.07 -15.93
N THR A 107 -39.06 -20.51 -16.66
CA THR A 107 -39.37 -20.04 -18.00
C THR A 107 -40.80 -19.49 -18.06
N ILE A 108 -40.94 -18.21 -18.31
CA ILE A 108 -42.24 -17.52 -18.39
C ILE A 108 -42.58 -17.29 -19.87
N PRO A 109 -43.56 -18.01 -20.46
CA PRO A 109 -44.00 -17.78 -21.79
C PRO A 109 -44.91 -16.53 -21.87
N HIS A 110 -44.56 -15.57 -22.71
CA HIS A 110 -45.36 -14.41 -23.03
C HIS A 110 -46.17 -14.69 -24.32
N ILE A 111 -47.45 -15.01 -24.15
CA ILE A 111 -48.39 -15.31 -25.23
C ILE A 111 -49.00 -13.99 -25.68
N PRO A 112 -49.22 -13.74 -27.02
CA PRO A 112 -49.91 -12.55 -27.52
C PRO A 112 -51.29 -12.38 -26.88
N ASP A 113 -51.65 -11.14 -26.55
CA ASP A 113 -52.90 -10.87 -25.83
C ASP A 113 -54.12 -11.21 -26.67
N GLU A 114 -54.01 -11.13 -27.98
CA GLU A 114 -55.05 -11.58 -28.93
C GLU A 114 -55.31 -13.11 -28.79
N CYS A 115 -54.23 -13.90 -28.50
CA CYS A 115 -54.39 -15.33 -28.31
C CYS A 115 -54.96 -15.65 -26.94
N LYS A 116 -54.66 -14.88 -25.89
CA LYS A 116 -55.25 -15.07 -24.52
C LYS A 116 -56.76 -14.87 -24.51
N ASN A 117 -57.22 -13.92 -25.33
CA ASN A 117 -58.64 -13.54 -25.44
C ASN A 117 -59.37 -14.34 -26.54
N CYS A 118 -58.75 -15.27 -27.22
CA CYS A 118 -59.30 -16.06 -28.27
C CYS A 118 -60.19 -17.18 -27.70
N SER A 119 -61.40 -17.35 -28.28
CA SER A 119 -62.34 -18.44 -27.90
C SER A 119 -61.81 -19.86 -28.09
N SER A 120 -60.74 -19.98 -28.90
CA SER A 120 -60.05 -21.25 -29.16
C SER A 120 -58.75 -21.42 -28.32
N PHE A 121 -58.51 -20.56 -27.31
CA PHE A 121 -57.31 -20.65 -26.46
C PHE A 121 -57.22 -22.03 -25.81
N GLY A 122 -56.06 -22.65 -25.90
CA GLY A 122 -55.81 -24.03 -25.41
C GLY A 122 -56.32 -25.15 -26.33
N LYS A 123 -57.14 -24.85 -27.37
CA LYS A 123 -57.63 -25.84 -28.39
C LYS A 123 -57.08 -25.59 -29.78
N CYS A 124 -56.26 -24.59 -29.93
CA CYS A 124 -55.68 -24.21 -31.21
C CYS A 124 -54.65 -25.27 -31.67
N SER A 125 -54.79 -25.76 -32.88
CA SER A 125 -53.92 -26.76 -33.50
C SER A 125 -52.56 -26.23 -33.90
N LYS A 126 -52.33 -24.94 -33.88
CA LYS A 126 -51.04 -24.33 -34.24
C LYS A 126 -50.14 -24.25 -33.01
N SER A 127 -48.93 -24.72 -33.12
CA SER A 127 -47.90 -24.66 -32.07
C SER A 127 -47.35 -23.21 -31.90
N CYS A 128 -47.29 -22.71 -30.71
CA CYS A 128 -46.51 -21.53 -30.42
C CYS A 128 -45.00 -21.83 -30.50
N THR A 129 -44.26 -21.03 -31.26
CA THR A 129 -42.80 -21.11 -31.34
C THR A 129 -42.16 -19.95 -30.65
N VAL A 130 -41.00 -20.15 -30.06
CA VAL A 130 -40.23 -19.09 -29.37
C VAL A 130 -39.64 -18.14 -30.45
N ALA A 131 -40.13 -16.90 -30.49
CA ALA A 131 -39.63 -15.86 -31.40
C ALA A 131 -38.37 -15.15 -30.87
N GLU A 132 -38.33 -14.87 -29.57
CA GLU A 132 -37.23 -14.15 -28.92
C GLU A 132 -37.07 -14.65 -27.46
N LYS A 133 -35.83 -14.62 -26.94
CA LYS A 133 -35.51 -14.95 -25.55
C LYS A 133 -34.86 -13.75 -24.89
N ARG A 134 -35.31 -13.39 -23.70
CA ARG A 134 -34.67 -12.42 -22.81
C ARG A 134 -34.51 -13.05 -21.44
N TYR A 135 -33.40 -12.73 -20.76
CA TYR A 135 -33.10 -13.27 -19.45
C TYR A 135 -33.14 -12.12 -18.42
N GLU A 136 -33.83 -12.37 -17.33
CA GLU A 136 -33.82 -11.55 -16.13
C GLU A 136 -33.06 -12.32 -15.05
N VAL A 137 -32.11 -11.66 -14.38
CA VAL A 137 -31.34 -12.28 -13.29
C VAL A 137 -31.65 -11.51 -12.03
N ASP A 138 -32.23 -12.18 -11.07
CA ASP A 138 -32.57 -11.60 -9.77
C ASP A 138 -31.94 -12.42 -8.64
N ILE A 139 -31.98 -11.90 -7.41
CA ILE A 139 -31.47 -12.53 -6.21
C ILE A 139 -32.65 -12.84 -5.28
N VAL A 140 -32.88 -14.12 -5.03
CA VAL A 140 -33.81 -14.58 -3.99
C VAL A 140 -33.03 -14.93 -2.73
N ILE A 141 -33.27 -14.20 -1.64
CA ILE A 141 -32.64 -14.43 -0.34
C ILE A 141 -33.60 -15.28 0.49
N GLN A 142 -33.20 -16.52 0.77
CA GLN A 142 -33.97 -17.44 1.60
C GLN A 142 -33.13 -17.94 2.77
N THR A 143 -33.63 -17.75 3.99
CA THR A 143 -33.06 -18.33 5.19
C THR A 143 -33.50 -19.80 5.32
N LYS A 144 -32.53 -20.73 5.41
CA LYS A 144 -32.78 -22.16 5.58
C LYS A 144 -32.56 -22.56 7.04
N VAL A 145 -33.61 -23.07 7.70
CA VAL A 145 -33.55 -23.65 9.05
C VAL A 145 -33.49 -25.17 8.91
N ILE A 146 -32.49 -25.78 9.53
CA ILE A 146 -32.29 -27.25 9.52
C ILE A 146 -32.46 -27.75 10.95
N LEU A 147 -33.41 -28.67 11.17
CA LEU A 147 -33.59 -29.35 12.43
C LEU A 147 -32.78 -30.66 12.42
N HIS A 148 -31.86 -30.80 13.36
CA HIS A 148 -31.12 -32.02 13.59
C HIS A 148 -31.77 -32.75 14.77
N GLN A 149 -32.14 -34.01 14.58
CA GLN A 149 -32.77 -34.84 15.60
C GLN A 149 -31.94 -36.09 15.86
N VAL A 150 -31.59 -36.33 17.12
CA VAL A 150 -30.98 -37.58 17.53
C VAL A 150 -32.12 -38.54 17.87
N MET A 151 -32.19 -39.63 17.14
CA MET A 151 -33.16 -40.66 17.36
C MET A 151 -32.64 -41.66 18.41
N SER A 152 -33.54 -42.19 19.20
CA SER A 152 -33.26 -43.32 20.09
C SER A 152 -34.18 -44.50 19.76
N VAL A 153 -33.68 -45.71 19.88
CA VAL A 153 -34.43 -46.94 19.66
C VAL A 153 -34.14 -47.96 20.77
N GLU A 154 -35.17 -48.58 21.26
CA GLU A 154 -35.07 -49.70 22.18
C GLU A 154 -34.94 -50.99 21.35
N CYS A 155 -33.80 -51.67 21.44
CA CYS A 155 -33.48 -52.83 20.59
C CYS A 155 -33.77 -54.13 21.31
N PRO A 156 -34.77 -54.88 20.87
CA PRO A 156 -35.16 -56.18 21.53
C PRO A 156 -34.04 -57.24 21.45
N LYS A 157 -33.18 -57.15 20.43
CA LYS A 157 -32.00 -58.06 20.21
C LYS A 157 -30.81 -57.73 21.09
N CYS A 158 -30.70 -56.52 21.58
CA CYS A 158 -29.59 -56.04 22.43
C CYS A 158 -29.94 -56.03 23.92
N GLY A 159 -30.96 -56.75 24.36
CA GLY A 159 -31.31 -56.82 25.75
C GLY A 159 -32.02 -55.59 26.32
N ASN A 160 -32.88 -54.94 25.51
CA ASN A 160 -33.65 -53.75 25.84
C ASN A 160 -32.76 -52.51 26.18
N GLU A 161 -31.49 -52.44 25.68
CA GLU A 161 -30.70 -51.25 25.78
C GLU A 161 -31.23 -50.16 24.82
N ILE A 162 -31.33 -48.94 25.35
CA ILE A 162 -31.68 -47.77 24.53
C ILE A 162 -30.44 -47.32 23.73
N LEU A 163 -30.45 -47.59 22.43
CA LEU A 163 -29.43 -47.10 21.51
C LEU A 163 -29.80 -45.71 21.08
N LYS A 164 -28.86 -44.78 21.22
CA LYS A 164 -29.03 -43.37 20.86
C LYS A 164 -28.02 -42.96 19.76
N GLY A 165 -28.51 -42.30 18.75
CA GLY A 165 -27.66 -41.71 17.72
C GLY A 165 -26.81 -40.53 18.26
N ASN A 166 -25.88 -40.02 17.43
CA ASN A 166 -25.06 -38.87 17.77
C ASN A 166 -25.30 -37.71 16.80
N PHE A 167 -25.15 -36.48 17.27
CA PHE A 167 -25.07 -35.34 16.39
C PHE A 167 -23.75 -35.36 15.61
N PRO A 168 -23.73 -34.83 14.36
CA PRO A 168 -22.48 -34.54 13.67
C PRO A 168 -21.59 -33.59 14.51
N GLU A 169 -20.28 -33.73 14.41
CA GLU A 169 -19.31 -32.97 15.24
C GLU A 169 -19.50 -31.45 15.20
N HIS A 170 -19.97 -30.92 14.07
CA HIS A 170 -20.21 -29.49 13.91
C HIS A 170 -21.52 -29.00 14.53
N ILE A 171 -22.37 -29.89 15.05
CA ILE A 171 -23.63 -29.57 15.74
C ILE A 171 -23.38 -29.69 17.24
N THR A 172 -23.05 -28.55 17.87
CA THR A 172 -22.60 -28.49 19.27
C THR A 172 -23.55 -27.75 20.18
N ALA A 173 -24.52 -27.01 19.64
CA ALA A 173 -25.46 -26.21 20.43
C ALA A 173 -26.90 -26.42 19.99
N THR A 174 -27.84 -26.18 20.91
CA THR A 174 -29.27 -26.26 20.64
C THR A 174 -29.73 -25.34 19.53
N MET A 175 -29.11 -24.15 19.44
CA MET A 175 -29.28 -23.15 18.36
C MET A 175 -27.91 -22.68 17.91
N GLN A 176 -27.61 -22.81 16.63
CA GLN A 176 -26.35 -22.33 16.07
C GLN A 176 -26.55 -21.82 14.65
N TYR A 177 -25.63 -20.95 14.23
CA TYR A 177 -25.59 -20.43 12.87
C TYR A 177 -24.74 -21.32 11.98
N GLY A 178 -25.24 -21.64 10.79
CA GLY A 178 -24.52 -22.45 9.81
C GLY A 178 -23.25 -21.76 9.27
N GLN A 179 -22.30 -22.55 8.76
CA GLN A 179 -20.99 -22.09 8.28
C GLN A 179 -21.08 -21.01 7.19
N ASN A 180 -22.07 -21.11 6.28
CA ASN A 180 -22.25 -20.12 5.22
C ASN A 180 -22.60 -18.74 5.78
N LEU A 181 -23.48 -18.68 6.80
CA LEU A 181 -23.82 -17.43 7.46
C LEU A 181 -22.65 -16.86 8.26
N GLN A 182 -21.91 -17.71 8.98
CA GLN A 182 -20.69 -17.29 9.67
C GLN A 182 -19.67 -16.73 8.68
N ALA A 183 -19.42 -17.43 7.56
CA ALA A 183 -18.53 -16.95 6.50
C ALA A 183 -18.97 -15.61 5.91
N LEU A 184 -20.27 -15.41 5.69
CA LEU A 184 -20.81 -14.14 5.19
C LEU A 184 -20.60 -13.01 6.21
N ALA A 185 -20.88 -13.22 7.50
CA ALA A 185 -20.68 -12.24 8.55
C ALA A 185 -19.19 -11.83 8.67
N ILE A 186 -18.29 -12.81 8.62
CA ILE A 186 -16.83 -12.57 8.64
C ILE A 186 -16.38 -11.86 7.36
N ALA A 187 -16.89 -12.26 6.19
CA ALA A 187 -16.56 -11.62 4.92
C ALA A 187 -16.99 -10.15 4.88
N LEU A 188 -18.17 -9.81 5.33
CA LEU A 188 -18.64 -8.43 5.47
C LEU A 188 -17.68 -7.62 6.36
N ASN A 189 -17.26 -8.18 7.49
CA ASN A 189 -16.34 -7.49 8.40
C ASN A 189 -14.90 -7.36 7.85
N THR A 190 -14.40 -8.36 7.14
CA THR A 190 -13.01 -8.41 6.64
C THR A 190 -12.89 -7.88 5.23
N ILE A 191 -13.44 -8.55 4.23
CA ILE A 191 -13.36 -8.20 2.80
C ILE A 191 -14.19 -6.95 2.51
N GLY A 192 -15.42 -6.90 3.05
CA GLY A 192 -16.33 -5.76 2.93
C GLY A 192 -15.92 -4.55 3.76
N MET A 193 -14.96 -4.72 4.69
CA MET A 193 -14.50 -3.65 5.62
C MET A 193 -15.61 -3.06 6.51
N VAL A 194 -16.77 -3.70 6.57
CA VAL A 194 -17.94 -3.24 7.33
C VAL A 194 -17.67 -3.37 8.84
N SER A 195 -18.16 -2.43 9.65
CA SER A 195 -18.10 -2.55 11.10
C SER A 195 -19.05 -3.66 11.61
N ILE A 196 -18.79 -4.21 12.80
CA ILE A 196 -19.62 -5.25 13.38
C ILE A 196 -21.09 -4.78 13.53
N ASN A 197 -21.32 -3.53 13.95
CA ASN A 197 -22.67 -2.99 14.07
C ASN A 197 -23.39 -2.95 12.72
N ARG A 198 -22.75 -2.43 11.67
CA ARG A 198 -23.34 -2.43 10.33
C ARG A 198 -23.51 -3.83 9.75
N THR A 199 -22.62 -4.77 10.08
CA THR A 199 -22.79 -6.17 9.69
C THR A 199 -24.05 -6.74 10.35
N HIS A 200 -24.29 -6.42 11.63
CA HIS A 200 -25.52 -6.79 12.33
C HIS A 200 -26.75 -6.19 11.64
N GLU A 201 -26.76 -4.89 11.35
CA GLU A 201 -27.85 -4.20 10.64
C GLU A 201 -28.15 -4.88 9.29
N ILE A 202 -27.11 -5.11 8.46
CA ILE A 202 -27.27 -5.79 7.16
C ILE A 202 -27.87 -7.19 7.31
N LEU A 203 -27.40 -8.00 8.26
CA LEU A 203 -27.90 -9.36 8.45
C LEU A 203 -29.33 -9.36 9.00
N SER A 204 -29.68 -8.41 9.86
CA SER A 204 -31.03 -8.29 10.42
C SER A 204 -32.03 -7.76 9.40
N ASP A 205 -31.66 -6.71 8.65
CA ASP A 205 -32.60 -6.02 7.77
C ASP A 205 -32.79 -6.72 6.42
N LEU A 206 -31.67 -7.17 5.78
CA LEU A 206 -31.76 -7.82 4.48
C LEU A 206 -32.10 -9.31 4.57
N PHE A 207 -31.67 -10.00 5.63
CA PHE A 207 -31.79 -11.45 5.73
C PHE A 207 -32.77 -11.89 6.85
N CYS A 208 -33.33 -10.93 7.58
CA CYS A 208 -34.23 -11.20 8.74
C CYS A 208 -33.62 -12.19 9.74
N ILE A 209 -32.31 -12.16 9.98
CA ILE A 209 -31.59 -13.08 10.85
C ILE A 209 -31.40 -12.42 12.22
N PRO A 210 -31.96 -13.00 13.29
CA PRO A 210 -31.82 -12.50 14.66
C PRO A 210 -30.41 -12.84 15.19
N ILE A 211 -29.42 -11.97 14.91
CA ILE A 211 -28.03 -12.15 15.33
C ILE A 211 -27.57 -10.96 16.16
N SER A 212 -26.86 -11.19 17.26
CA SER A 212 -26.29 -10.07 18.05
C SER A 212 -24.91 -9.66 17.57
N THR A 213 -24.51 -8.41 17.85
CA THR A 213 -23.15 -7.92 17.60
C THR A 213 -22.09 -8.72 18.33
N GLY A 214 -22.41 -9.21 19.55
CA GLY A 214 -21.53 -10.09 20.32
C GLY A 214 -21.31 -11.44 19.63
N THR A 215 -22.35 -12.00 19.02
CA THR A 215 -22.24 -13.24 18.24
C THR A 215 -21.36 -13.06 17.02
N ILE A 216 -21.51 -11.96 16.28
CA ILE A 216 -20.67 -11.65 15.12
C ILE A 216 -19.21 -11.50 15.56
N HIS A 217 -18.95 -10.79 16.67
CA HIS A 217 -17.61 -10.66 17.23
C HIS A 217 -17.01 -12.03 17.59
N LYS A 218 -17.80 -12.91 18.22
CA LYS A 218 -17.39 -14.26 18.55
C LYS A 218 -17.03 -15.06 17.30
N MET A 219 -17.85 -15.01 16.24
CA MET A 219 -17.57 -15.68 14.95
C MET A 219 -16.22 -15.24 14.35
N VAL A 220 -15.93 -13.92 14.36
CA VAL A 220 -14.65 -13.39 13.88
C VAL A 220 -13.49 -13.90 14.73
N THR A 221 -13.63 -13.91 16.05
CA THR A 221 -12.59 -14.36 16.98
C THR A 221 -12.31 -15.87 16.82
N GLU A 222 -13.33 -16.68 16.78
CA GLU A 222 -13.21 -18.13 16.61
C GLU A 222 -12.60 -18.50 15.25
N CYS A 223 -12.98 -17.79 14.18
CA CYS A 223 -12.37 -17.95 12.87
C CYS A 223 -10.88 -17.62 12.90
N ALA A 224 -10.49 -16.50 13.52
CA ALA A 224 -9.08 -16.14 13.67
C ALA A 224 -8.29 -17.22 14.42
N GLN A 225 -8.84 -17.74 15.53
CA GLN A 225 -8.20 -18.82 16.31
C GLN A 225 -8.01 -20.09 15.50
N LYS A 226 -8.99 -20.50 14.71
CA LYS A 226 -8.90 -21.68 13.83
C LYS A 226 -7.82 -21.53 12.74
N ILE A 227 -7.57 -20.31 12.32
CA ILE A 227 -6.59 -19.99 11.26
C ILE A 227 -5.16 -19.88 11.82
N LEU A 228 -4.96 -19.63 13.12
CA LEU A 228 -3.63 -19.41 13.70
C LEU A 228 -2.57 -20.43 13.28
N PRO A 229 -2.81 -21.76 13.30
CA PRO A 229 -1.81 -22.75 12.88
C PRO A 229 -1.38 -22.57 11.40
N ILE A 230 -2.28 -22.04 10.57
CA ILE A 230 -2.01 -21.77 9.15
C ILE A 230 -1.18 -20.50 8.99
N ILE A 231 -1.36 -19.52 9.86
CA ILE A 231 -0.55 -18.31 9.87
C ILE A 231 0.91 -18.62 10.16
N ASP A 232 1.18 -19.56 11.07
CA ASP A 232 2.55 -20.01 11.37
C ASP A 232 3.19 -20.63 10.11
N VAL A 233 2.46 -21.50 9.39
CA VAL A 233 2.95 -22.05 8.12
C VAL A 233 3.14 -20.95 7.05
N ILE A 234 2.25 -19.96 6.96
CA ILE A 234 2.43 -18.81 6.07
C ILE A 234 3.72 -18.04 6.43
N LYS A 235 3.97 -17.82 7.71
CA LYS A 235 5.18 -17.18 8.22
C LYS A 235 6.43 -17.94 7.78
N GLU A 236 6.49 -19.25 8.01
CA GLU A 236 7.59 -20.11 7.58
C GLU A 236 7.81 -20.06 6.06
N LYS A 237 6.73 -20.12 5.27
CA LYS A 237 6.81 -20.01 3.79
C LYS A 237 7.31 -18.66 3.32
N ILE A 238 7.02 -17.58 4.04
CA ILE A 238 7.56 -16.25 3.75
C ILE A 238 9.04 -16.19 4.11
N ILE A 239 9.45 -16.66 5.28
CA ILE A 239 10.85 -16.71 5.71
C ILE A 239 11.71 -17.53 4.74
N ALA A 240 11.19 -18.65 4.24
CA ALA A 240 11.85 -19.48 3.24
C ALA A 240 11.83 -18.93 1.80
N SER A 241 11.18 -17.79 1.57
CA SER A 241 11.04 -17.23 0.21
C SER A 241 12.27 -16.43 -0.21
N PRO A 242 12.71 -16.52 -1.46
CA PRO A 242 13.91 -15.82 -1.92
C PRO A 242 13.74 -14.29 -1.97
N ILE A 243 12.52 -13.79 -2.17
CA ILE A 243 12.21 -12.35 -2.23
C ILE A 243 10.93 -12.07 -1.46
N VAL A 244 10.99 -11.15 -0.53
CA VAL A 244 9.88 -10.71 0.29
C VAL A 244 9.78 -9.19 0.28
N HIS A 245 8.56 -8.70 0.16
CA HIS A 245 8.19 -7.29 0.19
C HIS A 245 7.77 -6.88 1.59
N PHE A 246 8.36 -5.83 2.12
CA PHE A 246 8.06 -5.27 3.45
C PHE A 246 7.50 -3.86 3.33
N ASP A 247 6.49 -3.55 4.13
CA ASP A 247 5.92 -2.20 4.26
C ASP A 247 5.19 -2.07 5.61
N GLU A 248 5.04 -0.87 6.14
CA GLU A 248 4.32 -0.60 7.36
C GLU A 248 3.26 0.50 7.17
N THR A 249 2.19 0.37 7.94
CA THR A 249 1.16 1.41 7.95
C THR A 249 0.63 1.64 9.35
N GLY A 250 0.42 2.92 9.71
CA GLY A 250 -0.23 3.27 10.96
C GLY A 250 -1.72 2.96 10.92
N THR A 251 -2.25 2.42 12.02
CA THR A 251 -3.67 2.24 12.27
C THR A 251 -4.04 2.77 13.64
N ARG A 252 -5.34 2.94 13.92
CA ARG A 252 -5.84 3.37 15.23
C ARG A 252 -6.47 2.19 15.94
N VAL A 253 -6.00 1.90 17.15
CA VAL A 253 -6.52 0.87 18.02
C VAL A 253 -6.70 1.48 19.41
N ASP A 254 -7.91 1.45 19.95
CA ASP A 254 -8.20 2.04 21.25
C ASP A 254 -7.65 3.48 21.38
N ASN A 255 -7.95 4.33 20.40
CA ASN A 255 -7.47 5.70 20.30
C ASN A 255 -5.93 5.90 20.30
N LYS A 256 -5.15 4.81 20.28
CA LYS A 256 -3.69 4.84 20.19
C LYS A 256 -3.25 4.51 18.75
N THR A 257 -2.13 5.09 18.33
CA THR A 257 -1.50 4.72 17.06
C THR A 257 -0.75 3.41 17.26
N ARG A 258 -1.08 2.42 16.43
CA ARG A 258 -0.40 1.14 16.29
C ARG A 258 0.10 1.00 14.86
N TRP A 259 0.99 0.06 14.64
CA TRP A 259 1.61 -0.14 13.33
C TRP A 259 1.36 -1.55 12.82
N VAL A 260 0.85 -1.61 11.61
CA VAL A 260 0.72 -2.88 10.92
C VAL A 260 1.96 -3.10 10.09
N HIS A 261 2.62 -4.21 10.30
CA HIS A 261 3.74 -4.69 9.51
C HIS A 261 3.24 -5.72 8.52
N ASN A 262 3.69 -5.59 7.29
CA ASN A 262 3.41 -6.51 6.20
C ASN A 262 4.69 -7.16 5.72
N ALA A 263 4.67 -8.47 5.60
CA ALA A 263 5.64 -9.24 4.85
C ALA A 263 4.90 -10.08 3.82
N SER A 264 5.21 -9.90 2.53
CA SER A 264 4.45 -10.57 1.49
C SER A 264 5.27 -10.84 0.22
N ASN A 265 4.80 -11.82 -0.56
CA ASN A 265 5.32 -12.12 -1.88
C ASN A 265 4.16 -12.40 -2.86
N SER A 266 4.42 -12.95 -4.03
CA SER A 266 3.41 -13.28 -5.03
C SER A 266 2.39 -14.35 -4.58
N LYS A 267 2.71 -15.16 -3.55
CA LYS A 267 1.88 -16.28 -3.09
C LYS A 267 1.31 -16.09 -1.70
N TYR A 268 2.02 -15.39 -0.81
CA TYR A 268 1.72 -15.30 0.60
C TYR A 268 1.59 -13.85 1.06
N THR A 269 0.78 -13.64 2.09
CA THR A 269 0.61 -12.36 2.80
C THR A 269 0.62 -12.64 4.29
N TYR A 270 1.43 -11.90 5.04
CA TYR A 270 1.50 -11.95 6.49
C TYR A 270 1.40 -10.53 7.04
N LEU A 271 0.43 -10.30 7.90
CA LEU A 271 0.14 -9.00 8.52
C LEU A 271 0.15 -9.16 10.03
N THR A 272 0.86 -8.29 10.73
CA THR A 272 0.81 -8.17 12.20
C THR A 272 0.47 -6.75 12.61
N VAL A 273 0.07 -6.56 13.86
CA VAL A 273 -0.14 -5.23 14.46
C VAL A 273 0.70 -5.10 15.72
N GLU A 274 1.56 -4.07 15.72
CA GLU A 274 2.59 -3.86 16.72
C GLU A 274 2.49 -2.45 17.34
N ASP A 275 3.08 -2.27 18.50
CA ASP A 275 3.10 -1.00 19.22
C ASP A 275 3.96 0.06 18.55
N LYS A 276 5.04 -0.37 17.92
CA LYS A 276 6.08 0.48 17.32
C LYS A 276 6.18 0.28 15.82
N ARG A 277 6.57 1.33 15.12
CA ARG A 277 6.88 1.25 13.69
C ARG A 277 8.27 0.68 13.42
N GLY A 278 9.25 1.09 14.24
CA GLY A 278 10.67 0.89 14.01
C GLY A 278 11.15 -0.53 14.25
N TYR A 279 12.43 -0.62 14.50
CA TYR A 279 13.14 -1.87 14.72
C TYR A 279 12.42 -2.80 15.72
N GLU A 280 11.99 -2.27 16.87
CA GLU A 280 11.27 -3.06 17.88
C GLU A 280 9.97 -3.70 17.33
N GLY A 281 9.21 -2.99 16.46
CA GLY A 281 8.02 -3.54 15.84
C GLY A 281 8.34 -4.58 14.76
N MET A 282 9.43 -4.38 14.02
CA MET A 282 9.92 -5.37 13.04
C MET A 282 10.39 -6.65 13.72
N GLU A 283 11.10 -6.55 14.86
CA GLU A 283 11.47 -7.67 15.72
C GLU A 283 10.22 -8.44 16.20
N SER A 284 9.23 -7.70 16.76
CA SER A 284 7.98 -8.30 17.24
C SER A 284 7.20 -9.02 16.15
N SER A 285 7.26 -8.55 14.89
CA SER A 285 6.61 -9.22 13.75
C SER A 285 7.22 -10.60 13.44
N GLY A 286 8.49 -10.81 13.81
CA GLY A 286 9.18 -12.09 13.79
C GLY A 286 9.49 -12.64 12.40
N ILE A 287 9.52 -11.81 11.34
CA ILE A 287 9.95 -12.23 9.99
C ILE A 287 11.39 -11.81 9.73
N LEU A 288 11.68 -10.51 9.79
CA LEU A 288 13.02 -9.97 9.46
C LEU A 288 14.16 -10.56 10.29
N PRO A 289 13.98 -10.84 11.59
CA PRO A 289 15.05 -11.45 12.40
C PRO A 289 15.53 -12.83 11.92
N GLU A 290 14.65 -13.57 11.24
CA GLU A 290 14.89 -14.92 10.75
C GLU A 290 15.10 -14.97 9.22
N TYR A 291 14.96 -13.83 8.53
CA TYR A 291 14.97 -13.77 7.09
C TYR A 291 16.37 -13.49 6.53
N THR A 292 16.81 -14.29 5.56
CA THR A 292 18.15 -14.17 4.93
C THR A 292 18.07 -13.92 3.42
N GLY A 293 16.86 -13.81 2.86
CA GLY A 293 16.66 -13.57 1.44
C GLY A 293 16.74 -12.08 1.04
N ILE A 294 16.09 -11.73 -0.07
CA ILE A 294 16.07 -10.36 -0.58
C ILE A 294 14.84 -9.65 -0.02
N ALA A 295 15.05 -8.62 0.79
CA ALA A 295 14.00 -7.75 1.34
C ALA A 295 13.80 -6.51 0.46
N VAL A 296 12.60 -6.36 -0.10
CA VAL A 296 12.20 -5.19 -0.89
C VAL A 296 11.47 -4.20 0.03
N HIS A 297 11.99 -2.97 0.19
CA HIS A 297 11.45 -1.96 1.13
C HIS A 297 11.65 -0.50 0.66
N ASP A 298 11.12 0.47 1.41
CA ASP A 298 11.13 1.91 1.09
C ASP A 298 12.43 2.65 1.44
N CYS A 299 13.51 1.94 1.75
CA CYS A 299 14.79 2.51 2.20
C CYS A 299 14.76 3.17 3.58
N TRP A 300 13.79 2.85 4.45
CA TRP A 300 13.77 3.38 5.80
C TRP A 300 14.91 2.80 6.65
N SER A 301 15.49 3.64 7.52
CA SER A 301 16.73 3.32 8.25
C SER A 301 16.65 2.09 9.15
N SER A 302 15.46 1.70 9.61
CA SER A 302 15.27 0.52 10.47
C SER A 302 15.56 -0.79 9.77
N TYR A 303 15.35 -0.88 8.44
CA TYR A 303 15.66 -2.09 7.66
C TYR A 303 17.15 -2.39 7.61
N TRP A 304 17.99 -1.35 7.54
CA TRP A 304 19.45 -1.48 7.44
C TRP A 304 20.14 -1.98 8.72
N LYS A 305 19.37 -2.37 9.73
CA LYS A 305 19.86 -3.02 10.95
C LYS A 305 19.92 -4.55 10.84
N TYR A 306 19.44 -5.10 9.73
CA TYR A 306 19.44 -6.53 9.46
C TYR A 306 20.54 -6.87 8.46
N ASP A 307 21.74 -7.14 8.96
CA ASP A 307 22.95 -7.35 8.14
C ASP A 307 22.91 -8.66 7.33
N ASP A 308 22.15 -9.66 7.80
CA ASP A 308 21.99 -10.97 7.13
C ASP A 308 21.04 -10.94 5.94
N VAL A 309 20.38 -9.80 5.70
CA VAL A 309 19.38 -9.62 4.63
C VAL A 309 20.00 -8.92 3.43
N THR A 310 19.73 -9.41 2.22
CA THR A 310 20.04 -8.66 1.01
C THR A 310 18.95 -7.60 0.77
N HIS A 311 19.32 -6.32 0.79
CA HIS A 311 18.37 -5.23 0.63
C HIS A 311 18.13 -4.87 -0.83
N ALA A 312 16.86 -4.66 -1.19
CA ALA A 312 16.41 -4.10 -2.46
C ALA A 312 15.51 -2.89 -2.20
N VAL A 313 15.87 -1.75 -2.79
CA VAL A 313 15.16 -0.49 -2.52
C VAL A 313 14.06 -0.26 -3.55
N CYS A 314 12.88 0.14 -3.08
CA CYS A 314 11.76 0.57 -3.92
C CYS A 314 12.10 1.86 -4.68
N CYS A 315 12.44 1.76 -5.96
CA CYS A 315 12.77 2.92 -6.79
C CYS A 315 11.58 3.87 -6.98
N ALA A 316 10.33 3.42 -6.84
CA ALA A 316 9.16 4.30 -6.92
C ALA A 316 9.16 5.37 -5.82
N HIS A 317 9.62 5.06 -4.60
CA HIS A 317 9.78 6.03 -3.53
C HIS A 317 10.90 7.03 -3.83
N LEU A 318 12.04 6.56 -4.33
CA LEU A 318 13.14 7.42 -4.76
C LEU A 318 12.73 8.38 -5.89
N LEU A 319 11.99 7.89 -6.88
CA LEU A 319 11.47 8.74 -7.96
C LEU A 319 10.54 9.84 -7.44
N ARG A 320 9.71 9.57 -6.42
CA ARG A 320 8.86 10.60 -5.78
C ARG A 320 9.70 11.65 -5.08
N GLU A 321 10.73 11.26 -4.33
CA GLU A 321 11.63 12.19 -3.63
C GLU A 321 12.45 13.04 -4.63
N LEU A 322 12.99 12.43 -5.67
CA LEU A 322 13.69 13.12 -6.74
C LEU A 322 12.78 14.10 -7.51
N THR A 323 11.52 13.70 -7.75
CA THR A 323 10.51 14.59 -8.34
C THR A 323 10.25 15.79 -7.44
N GLY A 324 10.18 15.58 -6.13
CA GLY A 324 10.03 16.66 -5.15
C GLY A 324 11.20 17.65 -5.20
N ILE A 325 12.44 17.17 -5.37
CA ILE A 325 13.62 18.05 -5.56
C ILE A 325 13.50 18.81 -6.87
N LYS A 326 13.23 18.12 -7.98
CA LYS A 326 13.07 18.74 -9.31
C LYS A 326 12.01 19.84 -9.33
N GLU A 327 10.89 19.66 -8.64
CA GLU A 327 9.76 20.61 -8.61
C GLU A 327 10.04 21.82 -7.71
N ASN A 328 10.74 21.63 -6.59
CA ASN A 328 10.95 22.68 -5.59
C ASN A 328 12.32 23.39 -5.74
N TYR A 329 13.29 22.78 -6.42
CA TYR A 329 14.67 23.26 -6.59
C TYR A 329 15.11 23.09 -8.04
N PRO A 330 14.68 23.98 -8.97
CA PRO A 330 14.97 23.84 -10.41
C PRO A 330 16.47 23.83 -10.75
N GLU A 331 17.30 24.44 -9.90
CA GLU A 331 18.78 24.45 -10.02
C GLU A 331 19.42 23.08 -9.78
N GLN A 332 18.69 22.13 -9.18
CA GLN A 332 19.16 20.78 -8.88
C GLN A 332 18.96 19.84 -10.10
N ALA A 333 19.56 20.16 -11.25
CA ALA A 333 19.40 19.42 -12.50
C ALA A 333 19.76 17.93 -12.39
N TRP A 334 20.65 17.55 -11.47
CA TRP A 334 21.05 16.18 -11.20
C TRP A 334 19.85 15.26 -10.83
N ALA A 335 18.82 15.81 -10.16
CA ALA A 335 17.64 15.04 -9.78
C ALA A 335 16.87 14.55 -11.02
N SER A 336 16.74 15.38 -12.07
CA SER A 336 16.18 14.96 -13.35
C SER A 336 17.01 13.88 -14.03
N LYS A 337 18.35 14.05 -14.05
CA LYS A 337 19.27 13.06 -14.65
C LYS A 337 19.15 11.72 -13.95
N MET A 338 19.07 11.70 -12.61
CA MET A 338 18.90 10.47 -11.83
C MET A 338 17.53 9.80 -12.09
N ILE A 339 16.44 10.57 -12.23
CA ILE A 339 15.12 10.04 -12.63
C ILE A 339 15.22 9.34 -13.99
N ASP A 340 15.81 10.02 -14.97
CA ASP A 340 15.92 9.51 -16.33
C ASP A 340 16.79 8.24 -16.38
N LEU A 341 17.90 8.21 -15.62
CA LEU A 341 18.77 7.04 -15.49
C LEU A 341 18.03 5.84 -14.90
N LEU A 342 17.34 6.00 -13.76
CA LEU A 342 16.59 4.91 -13.13
C LEU A 342 15.48 4.37 -14.04
N LEU A 343 14.81 5.24 -14.80
CA LEU A 343 13.79 4.85 -15.77
C LEU A 343 14.40 4.15 -17.00
N ASP A 344 15.58 4.56 -17.48
CA ASP A 344 16.26 3.86 -18.56
C ASP A 344 16.75 2.48 -18.12
N MET A 345 17.33 2.37 -16.92
CA MET A 345 17.68 1.06 -16.33
C MET A 345 16.47 0.11 -16.31
N LYS A 346 15.31 0.58 -15.83
CA LYS A 346 14.07 -0.19 -15.84
C LYS A 346 13.67 -0.60 -17.25
N LYS A 347 13.71 0.32 -18.20
CA LYS A 347 13.36 0.06 -19.61
C LYS A 347 14.27 -0.98 -20.24
N GLN A 348 15.58 -0.93 -19.98
CA GLN A 348 16.52 -1.94 -20.53
C GLN A 348 16.33 -3.30 -19.86
N LYS A 349 16.06 -3.34 -18.54
CA LYS A 349 15.63 -4.58 -17.87
C LYS A 349 14.38 -5.16 -18.53
N ASP A 350 13.31 -4.36 -18.67
CA ASP A 350 12.04 -4.84 -19.25
C ASP A 350 12.24 -5.39 -20.67
N LYS A 351 13.11 -4.78 -21.48
CA LYS A 351 13.51 -5.27 -22.80
C LYS A 351 14.28 -6.61 -22.72
N ALA A 352 15.23 -6.71 -21.79
CA ALA A 352 16.03 -7.91 -21.63
C ALA A 352 15.17 -9.10 -21.17
N VAL A 353 14.24 -8.88 -20.24
CA VAL A 353 13.24 -9.88 -19.82
C VAL A 353 12.36 -10.30 -21.01
N PHE A 354 11.89 -9.35 -21.82
CA PHE A 354 11.12 -9.68 -23.04
C PHE A 354 11.92 -10.53 -24.04
N MET A 355 13.26 -10.39 -24.05
CA MET A 355 14.18 -11.21 -24.87
C MET A 355 14.63 -12.50 -24.16
N SER A 356 13.96 -12.89 -23.06
CA SER A 356 14.27 -14.08 -22.25
C SER A 356 15.72 -14.10 -21.73
N LYS A 357 16.27 -12.94 -21.39
CA LYS A 357 17.57 -12.80 -20.70
C LYS A 357 17.37 -12.75 -19.20
N ASP A 358 18.33 -13.24 -18.45
CA ASP A 358 18.31 -13.29 -16.99
C ASP A 358 19.04 -12.10 -16.35
N GLU A 359 19.89 -11.39 -17.13
CA GLU A 359 20.69 -10.24 -16.69
C GLU A 359 20.93 -9.23 -17.81
N LEU A 360 21.29 -8.00 -17.44
CA LEU A 360 21.78 -7.01 -18.40
C LEU A 360 23.20 -7.36 -18.85
N SER A 361 23.53 -7.04 -20.11
CA SER A 361 24.90 -7.17 -20.60
C SER A 361 25.87 -6.30 -19.79
N TYR A 362 27.15 -6.72 -19.74
CA TYR A 362 28.24 -5.98 -19.10
C TYR A 362 28.30 -4.52 -19.57
N TYR A 363 28.06 -4.26 -20.86
CA TYR A 363 28.01 -2.92 -21.42
C TYR A 363 27.00 -2.01 -20.69
N TYR A 364 25.76 -2.48 -20.49
CA TYR A 364 24.72 -1.69 -19.81
C TYR A 364 25.01 -1.54 -18.34
N THR A 365 25.46 -2.57 -17.66
CA THR A 365 25.76 -2.52 -16.22
C THR A 365 26.90 -1.53 -15.94
N HIS A 366 27.98 -1.56 -16.77
CA HIS A 366 29.11 -0.64 -16.64
C HIS A 366 28.73 0.81 -16.99
N LYS A 367 27.98 1.01 -18.09
CA LYS A 367 27.47 2.32 -18.49
C LYS A 367 26.64 2.96 -17.39
N PHE A 368 25.68 2.23 -16.86
CA PHE A 368 24.78 2.72 -15.81
C PHE A 368 25.51 3.05 -14.52
N HIS A 369 26.42 2.20 -14.10
CA HIS A 369 27.26 2.48 -12.92
C HIS A 369 28.07 3.79 -13.10
N LYS A 370 28.75 3.95 -14.22
CA LYS A 370 29.54 5.16 -14.51
C LYS A 370 28.67 6.42 -14.53
N GLU A 371 27.50 6.35 -15.17
CA GLU A 371 26.56 7.46 -15.24
C GLU A 371 25.98 7.80 -13.86
N TYR A 372 25.63 6.77 -13.06
CA TYR A 372 25.16 6.92 -11.70
C TYR A 372 26.19 7.66 -10.83
N GLN A 373 27.42 7.21 -10.81
CA GLN A 373 28.51 7.85 -10.04
C GLN A 373 28.75 9.29 -10.49
N SER A 374 28.75 9.56 -11.79
CA SER A 374 28.90 10.92 -12.31
C SER A 374 27.79 11.87 -11.83
N ILE A 375 26.53 11.40 -11.81
CA ILE A 375 25.40 12.19 -11.29
C ILE A 375 25.53 12.45 -9.79
N ILE A 376 25.97 11.45 -9.02
CA ILE A 376 26.20 11.62 -7.57
C ILE A 376 27.34 12.62 -7.29
N GLU A 377 28.43 12.57 -8.04
CA GLU A 377 29.53 13.53 -7.90
C GLU A 377 29.07 14.97 -8.21
N GLU A 378 28.31 15.17 -9.30
CA GLU A 378 27.69 16.45 -9.63
C GLU A 378 26.79 16.93 -8.49
N ALA A 379 25.90 16.06 -7.99
CA ALA A 379 25.00 16.37 -6.90
C ALA A 379 25.71 16.75 -5.61
N ARG A 380 26.82 16.05 -5.27
CA ARG A 380 27.65 16.35 -4.10
C ARG A 380 28.35 17.68 -4.18
N LYS A 381 28.84 18.05 -5.37
CA LYS A 381 29.52 19.37 -5.62
C LYS A 381 28.52 20.52 -5.45
N LEU A 382 27.28 20.35 -5.96
CA LEU A 382 26.23 21.38 -5.83
C LEU A 382 25.67 21.50 -4.40
N ASN A 383 25.81 20.45 -3.59
CA ASN A 383 25.24 20.41 -2.24
C ASN A 383 26.32 20.03 -1.21
N PRO A 384 27.27 20.93 -0.91
CA PRO A 384 28.30 20.68 0.09
C PRO A 384 27.68 20.45 1.48
N ILE A 385 28.36 19.69 2.33
CA ILE A 385 27.92 19.52 3.72
C ILE A 385 28.11 20.88 4.43
N PRO A 386 27.05 21.43 5.09
CA PRO A 386 27.17 22.68 5.81
C PRO A 386 28.26 22.62 6.88
N GLU A 387 29.02 23.70 7.03
CA GLU A 387 30.01 23.78 8.09
C GLU A 387 29.36 23.79 9.49
N LYS A 388 30.07 23.19 10.44
CA LYS A 388 29.56 23.11 11.82
C LYS A 388 29.54 24.50 12.45
N VAL A 389 28.36 24.95 12.88
CA VAL A 389 28.22 26.22 13.59
C VAL A 389 28.94 26.11 14.95
N PRO A 390 29.95 26.95 15.24
CA PRO A 390 30.62 26.95 16.53
C PRO A 390 29.61 27.15 17.70
N GLY A 391 29.79 26.37 18.78
CA GLY A 391 28.93 26.49 19.98
C GLY A 391 27.61 25.72 19.94
N LYS A 392 27.18 25.17 18.83
CA LYS A 392 25.95 24.36 18.74
C LYS A 392 26.22 22.90 19.13
N ARG A 393 25.57 22.40 20.19
CA ARG A 393 25.66 21.00 20.59
C ARG A 393 24.88 20.10 19.61
N GLY A 394 25.39 18.92 19.33
CA GLY A 394 24.76 17.91 18.48
C GLY A 394 25.45 17.74 17.12
N ARG A 395 24.98 16.74 16.34
CA ARG A 395 25.45 16.47 14.98
C ARG A 395 24.88 17.51 14.03
N GLN A 396 25.72 18.12 13.19
CA GLN A 396 25.29 19.00 12.13
C GLN A 396 24.35 18.26 11.16
N GLY A 397 23.17 18.80 10.92
CA GLY A 397 22.24 18.25 9.92
C GLY A 397 22.78 18.46 8.52
N LYS A 398 22.79 17.39 7.71
CA LYS A 398 23.26 17.45 6.30
C LYS A 398 22.30 18.20 5.37
N GLY A 399 21.07 18.52 5.82
CA GLY A 399 19.98 18.98 4.96
C GLY A 399 19.32 17.83 4.18
N LYS A 400 18.09 18.01 3.73
CA LYS A 400 17.30 16.93 3.09
C LYS A 400 17.89 16.47 1.75
N ILE A 401 18.30 17.41 0.90
CA ILE A 401 18.87 17.11 -0.41
C ILE A 401 20.17 16.32 -0.25
N ARG A 402 21.09 16.80 0.60
CA ARG A 402 22.34 16.09 0.85
C ARG A 402 22.11 14.72 1.49
N ALA A 403 21.14 14.58 2.38
CA ALA A 403 20.79 13.29 2.98
C ALA A 403 20.29 12.28 1.93
N LEU A 404 19.51 12.73 0.92
CA LEU A 404 19.11 11.87 -0.19
C LEU A 404 20.31 11.49 -1.06
N ILE A 405 21.20 12.43 -1.38
CA ILE A 405 22.41 12.16 -2.18
C ILE A 405 23.29 11.10 -1.50
N GLU A 406 23.54 11.23 -0.19
CA GLU A 406 24.33 10.24 0.55
C GLU A 406 23.61 8.87 0.58
N ARG A 407 22.30 8.84 0.77
CA ARG A 407 21.52 7.59 0.73
C ARG A 407 21.56 6.91 -0.65
N LEU A 408 21.53 7.69 -1.73
CA LEU A 408 21.72 7.18 -3.09
C LEU A 408 23.13 6.62 -3.27
N PHE A 409 24.13 7.29 -2.77
CA PHE A 409 25.53 6.84 -2.85
C PHE A 409 25.77 5.56 -2.02
N ASP A 410 25.40 5.60 -0.75
CA ASP A 410 25.65 4.49 0.19
C ASP A 410 24.94 3.19 -0.22
N ASN A 411 23.78 3.31 -0.88
CA ASN A 411 22.89 2.19 -1.20
C ASN A 411 22.76 1.90 -2.71
N GLU A 412 23.67 2.35 -3.55
CA GLU A 412 23.65 2.11 -5.00
C GLU A 412 23.42 0.62 -5.35
N GLY A 413 24.14 -0.28 -4.67
CA GLY A 413 24.05 -1.72 -4.90
C GLY A 413 22.63 -2.25 -4.71
N SER A 414 21.96 -1.81 -3.64
CA SER A 414 20.57 -2.20 -3.30
C SER A 414 19.52 -1.51 -4.19
N ILE A 415 19.78 -0.26 -4.59
CA ILE A 415 18.91 0.49 -5.51
C ILE A 415 18.95 -0.13 -6.90
N CYS A 416 20.13 -0.52 -7.38
CA CYS A 416 20.35 -1.09 -8.70
C CYS A 416 20.23 -2.63 -8.75
N LEU A 417 19.90 -3.30 -7.65
CA LEU A 417 19.85 -4.76 -7.57
C LEU A 417 18.90 -5.38 -8.61
N PHE A 418 17.81 -4.69 -8.93
CA PHE A 418 16.83 -5.12 -9.95
C PHE A 418 17.43 -5.24 -11.36
N THR A 419 18.59 -4.63 -11.64
CA THR A 419 19.30 -4.74 -12.92
C THR A 419 20.20 -5.96 -12.98
N LYS A 420 20.62 -6.48 -11.82
CA LYS A 420 21.52 -7.65 -11.67
C LYS A 420 20.74 -8.93 -11.39
N ASN A 421 19.58 -8.82 -10.79
CA ASN A 421 18.67 -9.94 -10.52
C ASN A 421 17.26 -9.53 -11.00
N PHE A 422 16.83 -10.09 -12.12
CA PHE A 422 15.56 -9.73 -12.75
C PHE A 422 14.31 -10.16 -11.96
N ASN A 423 14.46 -11.09 -11.01
CA ASN A 423 13.38 -11.43 -10.09
C ASN A 423 13.10 -10.31 -9.07
N VAL A 424 14.08 -9.44 -8.80
CA VAL A 424 13.89 -8.26 -7.94
C VAL A 424 13.05 -7.23 -8.67
N PRO A 425 11.90 -6.80 -8.13
CA PRO A 425 11.05 -5.80 -8.76
C PRO A 425 11.67 -4.39 -8.67
N PHE A 426 11.24 -3.51 -9.57
CA PHE A 426 11.63 -2.09 -9.55
C PHE A 426 10.94 -1.31 -8.43
N ASP A 427 9.76 -1.76 -8.00
CA ASP A 427 8.95 -1.09 -6.98
C ASP A 427 8.44 -2.07 -5.91
N ASN A 428 7.88 -1.52 -4.82
CA ASN A 428 7.29 -2.27 -3.72
C ASN A 428 5.75 -2.30 -3.76
N ASN A 429 5.15 -2.18 -4.93
CA ASN A 429 3.69 -2.10 -5.10
C ASN A 429 2.94 -3.31 -4.53
N GLN A 430 3.60 -4.45 -4.39
CA GLN A 430 3.02 -5.67 -3.80
C GLN A 430 2.65 -5.42 -2.35
N ALA A 431 3.61 -5.03 -1.51
CA ALA A 431 3.36 -4.72 -0.10
C ALA A 431 2.42 -3.53 0.08
N GLU A 432 2.58 -2.47 -0.73
CA GLU A 432 1.68 -1.30 -0.70
C GLU A 432 0.21 -1.70 -0.93
N ARG A 433 -0.08 -2.64 -1.85
CA ARG A 433 -1.45 -3.12 -2.10
C ARG A 433 -2.02 -3.89 -0.91
N ASP A 434 -1.20 -4.77 -0.31
CA ASP A 434 -1.63 -5.60 0.82
C ASP A 434 -1.93 -4.73 2.05
N VAL A 435 -1.06 -3.78 2.37
CA VAL A 435 -1.22 -2.84 3.49
C VAL A 435 -2.38 -1.85 3.28
N ARG A 436 -2.69 -1.49 2.01
CA ARG A 436 -3.77 -0.54 1.69
C ARG A 436 -5.11 -0.95 2.27
N MET A 437 -5.39 -2.26 2.37
CA MET A 437 -6.66 -2.78 2.90
C MET A 437 -6.87 -2.37 4.36
N VAL A 438 -5.81 -2.25 5.15
CA VAL A 438 -5.87 -1.74 6.54
C VAL A 438 -6.33 -0.28 6.57
N LYS A 439 -5.83 0.56 5.63
CA LYS A 439 -6.28 1.95 5.50
C LYS A 439 -7.74 2.05 5.06
N VAL A 440 -8.19 1.16 4.19
CA VAL A 440 -9.61 1.07 3.80
C VAL A 440 -10.47 0.76 5.02
N LYS A 441 -10.10 -0.25 5.83
CA LYS A 441 -10.80 -0.59 7.08
C LYS A 441 -10.92 0.61 8.01
N THR A 442 -9.83 1.32 8.24
CA THR A 442 -9.83 2.51 9.10
C THR A 442 -10.75 3.61 8.56
N LYS A 443 -10.83 3.80 7.24
CA LYS A 443 -11.71 4.81 6.63
C LYS A 443 -13.19 4.43 6.63
N VAL A 444 -13.51 3.16 6.48
CA VAL A 444 -14.90 2.66 6.39
C VAL A 444 -15.50 2.39 7.77
N ALA A 445 -14.73 1.72 8.63
CA ALA A 445 -15.22 1.25 9.94
C ALA A 445 -14.70 2.07 11.13
N GLY A 446 -13.81 3.05 10.90
CA GLY A 446 -13.16 3.80 11.97
C GLY A 446 -11.98 3.05 12.59
N CYS A 447 -11.71 3.27 13.87
CA CYS A 447 -10.62 2.59 14.58
C CYS A 447 -11.03 1.18 15.05
N PHE A 448 -10.03 0.34 15.30
CA PHE A 448 -10.24 -0.90 16.05
C PHE A 448 -10.48 -0.55 17.54
N ARG A 449 -11.49 -1.17 18.15
CA ARG A 449 -11.83 -0.90 19.57
C ARG A 449 -10.86 -1.57 20.53
N THR A 450 -10.34 -2.75 20.16
CA THR A 450 -9.42 -3.54 20.99
C THR A 450 -8.23 -4.02 20.18
N LEU A 451 -7.11 -4.32 20.86
CA LEU A 451 -5.93 -4.89 20.23
C LEU A 451 -6.21 -6.28 19.66
N ASP A 452 -6.96 -7.11 20.40
CA ASP A 452 -7.33 -8.44 19.95
C ASP A 452 -8.20 -8.40 18.70
N GLY A 453 -9.15 -7.45 18.62
CA GLY A 453 -9.93 -7.23 17.40
C GLY A 453 -9.07 -6.85 16.20
N ALA A 454 -8.01 -6.06 16.42
CA ALA A 454 -7.04 -5.73 15.37
C ALA A 454 -6.20 -6.95 14.97
N LYS A 455 -5.70 -7.72 15.94
CA LYS A 455 -4.94 -8.96 15.69
C LYS A 455 -5.79 -9.98 14.92
N ASN A 456 -7.02 -10.26 15.36
CA ASN A 456 -7.93 -11.16 14.67
C ASN A 456 -8.18 -10.73 13.21
N PHE A 457 -8.35 -9.43 12.97
CA PHE A 457 -8.48 -8.90 11.62
C PHE A 457 -7.23 -9.15 10.77
N MET A 458 -6.02 -8.90 11.29
CA MET A 458 -4.77 -9.13 10.57
C MET A 458 -4.56 -10.63 10.27
N THR A 459 -4.85 -11.50 11.23
CA THR A 459 -4.83 -12.97 11.07
C THR A 459 -5.72 -13.41 9.89
N ILE A 460 -6.98 -13.00 9.90
CA ILE A 460 -7.93 -13.37 8.84
C ILE A 460 -7.50 -12.76 7.50
N MET A 461 -7.03 -11.51 7.48
CA MET A 461 -6.58 -10.86 6.24
C MET A 461 -5.30 -11.47 5.67
N SER A 462 -4.39 -11.96 6.51
CA SER A 462 -3.21 -12.73 6.07
C SER A 462 -3.62 -14.02 5.34
N TYR A 463 -4.55 -14.75 5.91
CA TYR A 463 -5.11 -15.97 5.32
C TYR A 463 -5.84 -15.69 4.01
N LEU A 464 -6.76 -14.72 4.00
CA LEU A 464 -7.54 -14.36 2.82
C LEU A 464 -6.67 -13.74 1.71
N GLY A 465 -5.67 -12.94 2.08
CA GLY A 465 -4.68 -12.40 1.15
C GLY A 465 -3.87 -13.50 0.47
N THR A 466 -3.45 -14.50 1.24
CA THR A 466 -2.77 -15.70 0.74
C THR A 466 -3.69 -16.51 -0.18
N ALA A 467 -4.90 -16.82 0.25
CA ALA A 467 -5.88 -17.55 -0.55
C ALA A 467 -6.15 -16.86 -1.90
N LYS A 468 -6.34 -15.54 -1.89
CA LYS A 468 -6.57 -14.75 -3.10
C LYS A 468 -5.39 -14.79 -4.06
N LYS A 469 -4.15 -14.71 -3.57
CA LYS A 469 -2.93 -14.81 -4.37
C LYS A 469 -2.79 -16.17 -5.05
N GLN A 470 -3.40 -17.20 -4.48
CA GLN A 470 -3.44 -18.56 -5.01
C GLN A 470 -4.72 -18.85 -5.84
N GLY A 471 -5.49 -17.81 -6.19
CA GLY A 471 -6.68 -17.94 -7.04
C GLY A 471 -7.91 -18.50 -6.32
N ILE A 472 -7.88 -18.57 -4.98
CA ILE A 472 -8.98 -19.11 -4.17
C ILE A 472 -9.91 -17.97 -3.76
N SER A 473 -11.22 -18.15 -3.98
CA SER A 473 -12.19 -17.14 -3.57
C SER A 473 -12.24 -17.00 -2.04
N PRO A 474 -12.30 -15.75 -1.52
CA PRO A 474 -12.34 -15.52 -0.07
C PRO A 474 -13.49 -16.22 0.65
N MET A 475 -14.68 -16.30 0.05
CA MET A 475 -15.80 -17.03 0.64
C MET A 475 -15.51 -18.53 0.78
N LYS A 476 -14.93 -19.15 -0.27
CA LYS A 476 -14.52 -20.56 -0.22
C LYS A 476 -13.47 -20.77 0.88
N ALA A 477 -12.50 -19.85 1.00
CA ALA A 477 -11.47 -19.91 2.01
C ALA A 477 -12.07 -19.83 3.43
N LEU A 478 -13.02 -18.92 3.69
CA LEU A 478 -13.68 -18.80 4.99
C LEU A 478 -14.50 -20.05 5.35
N ILE A 479 -15.26 -20.60 4.41
CA ILE A 479 -16.04 -21.84 4.65
C ILE A 479 -15.09 -22.97 5.04
N LYS A 480 -13.97 -23.14 4.32
CA LYS A 480 -12.95 -24.15 4.61
C LYS A 480 -12.29 -23.93 5.98
N ALA A 481 -12.01 -22.68 6.35
CA ALA A 481 -11.49 -22.34 7.67
C ALA A 481 -12.47 -22.73 8.79
N LEU A 482 -13.76 -22.46 8.60
CA LEU A 482 -14.80 -22.82 9.56
C LEU A 482 -15.01 -24.34 9.67
N SER A 483 -14.73 -25.09 8.59
CA SER A 483 -14.77 -26.56 8.55
C SER A 483 -13.50 -27.25 9.05
N ASN A 484 -12.53 -26.50 9.59
CA ASN A 484 -11.19 -26.98 9.99
C ASN A 484 -10.35 -27.57 8.83
N GLU A 485 -10.64 -27.16 7.59
CA GLU A 485 -9.93 -27.59 6.38
C GLU A 485 -8.99 -26.49 5.82
N CYS A 486 -8.33 -25.74 6.70
CA CYS A 486 -7.54 -24.57 6.30
C CYS A 486 -6.32 -24.90 5.41
N ASN A 487 -5.78 -26.11 5.49
CA ASN A 487 -4.54 -26.51 4.80
C ASN A 487 -4.67 -26.53 3.27
N PHE A 488 -5.87 -26.49 2.71
CA PHE A 488 -6.08 -26.54 1.26
C PHE A 488 -5.41 -25.38 0.49
N ILE A 489 -5.04 -24.28 1.14
CA ILE A 489 -4.32 -23.18 0.52
C ILE A 489 -2.85 -23.51 0.19
N PHE A 490 -2.35 -24.66 0.63
CA PHE A 490 -1.00 -25.14 0.34
C PHE A 490 -0.99 -26.33 -0.62
N ALA A 491 -2.15 -26.81 -1.02
CA ALA A 491 -2.30 -27.87 -2.02
C ALA A 491 -2.28 -27.31 -3.43
#